data_da84bb3065f2c7b9b9636626c7cb2efe
#
_entry.id   da84bb3065f2c7b9b9636626c7cb2efe
#
_cell.length_a   1.000
_cell.length_b   1.000
_cell.length_c   1.000
_cell.angle_alpha   90.00
_cell.angle_beta   90.00
_cell.angle_gamma   90.00
#
_symmetry.space_group_name_H-M   'P 1'
#
loop_
_entity.id
_entity.type
_entity.pdbx_description
1 polymer ?
#
loop_
_entity_poly.entity_id
_entity_poly.type
_entity_poly.pdbx_seq_one_letter_code
_entity_poly.pdbx_strand_id
1 'polypeptide(L)'
;MRRHPSPKPVIILKPGDTESGRRAALSHTGALAGEQRVVDAAFRQCGIIRAAESEEAWDAAIALASLPPLRRGTVAVISDGGGHATIVCDTADRHGLAVPPLAPDTQRRLREILPARSGVGNPIDFAGQAEEEPEVVPRVADVCLADPDIGGVIFAGHFGGYVKIATPELGLREEAAARELVDVVRGHGKPFILHTIYAGERLPVLETLAAASIPMYRSLEASAKAMAVCWRAASRPRAHEGRRRSTPDRVRVDAILSQATPGTPRLLLEPDARELLAAYGVNVPVFRVAATAETITHAAGDLHARLAIKLVAPELVHKSEAGGVLLDVAPEKAADAYRQLAARAASIGIAKPRVLLTPMVSHGLETVVGAFRDPQFGPVVMFGLGGIDVEAIADVTFRLAPLDETEARAMLSEIRAYRLLGAHRGRAPRDTEAAVDLIVRVSELMADLDDVAELDINPVFLLERGTAIADARAVLSAR
;
A
#
# COMPACT_ATOMS: atom_id res chain seq x y z
N MET A 1 -4.60 -10.35 14.08
CA MET A 1 -5.24 -10.56 12.76
C MET A 1 -4.29 -11.11 11.70
N ARG A 2 -3.05 -10.63 11.54
CA ARG A 2 -2.10 -11.22 10.55
C ARG A 2 -1.86 -12.72 10.75
N ARG A 3 -1.66 -13.18 11.99
CA ARG A 3 -1.41 -14.61 12.32
C ARG A 3 -2.66 -15.48 12.28
N HIS A 4 -3.84 -14.87 12.44
CA HIS A 4 -5.13 -15.54 12.45
C HIS A 4 -6.16 -14.67 11.73
N PRO A 5 -6.16 -14.69 10.37
CA PRO A 5 -7.12 -13.91 9.60
C PRO A 5 -8.54 -14.33 9.99
N SER A 6 -9.36 -13.35 10.34
CA SER A 6 -10.78 -13.60 10.60
C SER A 6 -11.43 -14.16 9.31
N PRO A 7 -12.22 -15.22 9.39
CA PRO A 7 -13.01 -15.66 8.26
C PRO A 7 -14.04 -14.61 7.83
N LYS A 8 -14.42 -13.70 8.76
CA LYS A 8 -15.38 -12.62 8.51
C LYS A 8 -14.66 -11.32 8.13
N PRO A 9 -15.22 -10.52 7.20
CA PRO A 9 -14.74 -9.17 6.95
C PRO A 9 -14.77 -8.31 8.22
N VAL A 10 -13.78 -7.43 8.36
CA VAL A 10 -13.71 -6.45 9.45
C VAL A 10 -13.74 -5.06 8.83
N ILE A 11 -14.73 -4.26 9.25
CA ILE A 11 -14.85 -2.86 8.85
C ILE A 11 -14.50 -2.00 10.07
N ILE A 12 -13.66 -1.00 9.85
CA ILE A 12 -13.28 -0.06 10.90
C ILE A 12 -13.51 1.37 10.41
N LEU A 13 -14.35 2.11 11.13
CA LEU A 13 -14.44 3.56 11.04
C LEU A 13 -13.39 4.15 11.97
N LYS A 14 -12.33 4.75 11.41
CA LYS A 14 -11.25 5.36 12.19
C LYS A 14 -11.22 6.86 11.93
N PRO A 15 -11.73 7.70 12.84
CA PRO A 15 -11.61 9.14 12.78
C PRO A 15 -10.18 9.61 13.13
N GLY A 16 -9.89 10.89 12.89
CA GLY A 16 -8.62 11.51 13.29
C GLY A 16 -7.60 11.66 12.17
N ASP A 17 -8.05 11.73 10.90
CA ASP A 17 -7.18 11.90 9.73
C ASP A 17 -6.63 13.33 9.61
N THR A 18 -7.42 14.31 10.08
CA THR A 18 -7.04 15.73 10.07
C THR A 18 -6.42 16.13 11.40
N GLU A 19 -5.69 17.25 11.42
CA GLU A 19 -5.09 17.79 12.66
C GLU A 19 -6.16 18.10 13.71
N SER A 20 -7.29 18.69 13.32
CA SER A 20 -8.40 18.95 14.22
C SER A 20 -9.04 17.69 14.75
N GLY A 21 -9.24 16.68 13.88
CA GLY A 21 -9.75 15.36 14.28
C GLY A 21 -8.81 14.65 15.26
N ARG A 22 -7.49 14.73 15.05
CA ARG A 22 -6.49 14.16 15.97
C ARG A 22 -6.55 14.85 17.35
N ARG A 23 -6.61 16.19 17.39
CA ARG A 23 -6.77 16.92 18.67
C ARG A 23 -8.04 16.53 19.42
N ALA A 24 -9.15 16.38 18.70
CA ALA A 24 -10.41 15.93 19.29
C ALA A 24 -10.31 14.50 19.84
N ALA A 25 -9.73 13.58 19.08
CA ALA A 25 -9.54 12.18 19.50
C ALA A 25 -8.64 12.08 20.75
N LEU A 26 -7.54 12.82 20.80
CA LEU A 26 -6.63 12.88 21.95
C LEU A 26 -7.34 13.34 23.24
N SER A 27 -8.24 14.32 23.14
CA SER A 27 -8.99 14.83 24.30
C SER A 27 -9.99 13.82 24.87
N HIS A 28 -10.46 12.85 24.03
CA HIS A 28 -11.48 11.88 24.43
C HIS A 28 -10.91 10.54 24.86
N THR A 29 -9.87 10.06 24.19
CA THR A 29 -9.39 8.69 24.38
C THR A 29 -8.01 8.59 25.02
N GLY A 30 -7.27 9.70 25.13
CA GLY A 30 -5.87 9.69 25.59
C GLY A 30 -4.93 8.89 24.70
N ALA A 31 -5.44 8.29 23.62
CA ALA A 31 -4.66 7.48 22.72
C ALA A 31 -3.85 8.35 21.75
N LEU A 32 -2.56 8.09 21.66
CA LEU A 32 -1.71 8.64 20.61
C LEU A 32 -2.31 8.26 19.24
N ALA A 33 -2.65 9.25 18.43
CA ALA A 33 -2.99 9.02 17.04
C ALA A 33 -1.70 8.61 16.33
N GLY A 34 -1.56 7.33 15.96
CA GLY A 34 -0.45 6.84 15.15
C GLY A 34 -0.40 7.54 13.80
N GLU A 35 0.74 7.49 13.14
CA GLU A 35 0.88 8.05 11.79
C GLU A 35 -0.15 7.38 10.85
N GLN A 36 -0.96 8.20 10.19
CA GLN A 36 -2.08 7.70 9.36
C GLN A 36 -1.65 6.69 8.30
N ARG A 37 -0.49 6.91 7.68
CA ARG A 37 0.08 6.00 6.67
C ARG A 37 0.39 4.61 7.22
N VAL A 38 0.83 4.53 8.48
CA VAL A 38 1.08 3.25 9.17
C VAL A 38 -0.24 2.53 9.43
N VAL A 39 -1.27 3.25 9.87
CA VAL A 39 -2.62 2.69 10.06
C VAL A 39 -3.16 2.11 8.76
N ASP A 40 -3.06 2.86 7.66
CA ASP A 40 -3.54 2.42 6.35
C ASP A 40 -2.77 1.18 5.85
N ALA A 41 -1.47 1.14 6.07
CA ALA A 41 -0.64 -0.03 5.76
C ALA A 41 -1.05 -1.25 6.58
N ALA A 42 -1.23 -1.07 7.90
CA ALA A 42 -1.66 -2.12 8.81
C ALA A 42 -3.04 -2.67 8.42
N PHE A 43 -4.00 -1.81 8.11
CA PHE A 43 -5.34 -2.22 7.70
C PHE A 43 -5.31 -2.99 6.39
N ARG A 44 -4.55 -2.51 5.40
CA ARG A 44 -4.37 -3.18 4.11
C ARG A 44 -3.78 -4.58 4.27
N GLN A 45 -2.67 -4.71 5.00
CA GLN A 45 -2.02 -6.00 5.25
C GLN A 45 -2.90 -6.98 6.04
N CYS A 46 -3.76 -6.48 6.92
CA CYS A 46 -4.69 -7.32 7.69
C CYS A 46 -6.00 -7.59 6.95
N GLY A 47 -6.20 -7.03 5.74
CA GLY A 47 -7.46 -7.13 5.02
C GLY A 47 -8.62 -6.45 5.76
N ILE A 48 -8.33 -5.43 6.57
CA ILE A 48 -9.33 -4.61 7.24
C ILE A 48 -9.84 -3.57 6.24
N ILE A 49 -11.16 -3.44 6.18
CA ILE A 49 -11.83 -2.45 5.35
C ILE A 49 -11.96 -1.17 6.18
N ARG A 50 -11.26 -0.13 5.75
CA ARG A 50 -11.38 1.18 6.36
C ARG A 50 -12.54 1.94 5.73
N ALA A 51 -13.46 2.45 6.55
CA ALA A 51 -14.46 3.41 6.16
C ALA A 51 -14.01 4.83 6.57
N ALA A 52 -14.17 5.79 5.68
CA ALA A 52 -13.85 7.20 5.94
C ALA A 52 -15.01 7.89 6.68
N GLU A 53 -16.24 7.48 6.40
CA GLU A 53 -17.47 8.07 6.93
C GLU A 53 -18.40 7.00 7.49
N SER A 54 -19.33 7.40 8.38
CA SER A 54 -20.26 6.47 9.02
C SER A 54 -21.19 5.80 8.00
N GLU A 55 -21.65 6.54 7.01
CA GLU A 55 -22.49 6.02 5.93
C GLU A 55 -21.75 4.94 5.12
N GLU A 56 -20.48 5.19 4.76
CA GLU A 56 -19.64 4.22 4.07
C GLU A 56 -19.47 2.91 4.86
N ALA A 57 -19.36 3.01 6.20
CA ALA A 57 -19.28 1.83 7.05
C ALA A 57 -20.57 1.01 7.01
N TRP A 58 -21.74 1.66 7.03
CA TRP A 58 -23.03 1.01 6.92
C TRP A 58 -23.24 0.38 5.55
N ASP A 59 -22.94 1.11 4.47
CA ASP A 59 -23.05 0.63 3.10
C ASP A 59 -22.18 -0.61 2.87
N ALA A 60 -20.96 -0.57 3.36
CA ALA A 60 -20.03 -1.71 3.34
C ALA A 60 -20.58 -2.92 4.13
N ALA A 61 -21.15 -2.70 5.30
CA ALA A 61 -21.72 -3.75 6.12
C ALA A 61 -22.93 -4.42 5.44
N ILE A 62 -23.82 -3.62 4.86
CA ILE A 62 -24.99 -4.10 4.10
C ILE A 62 -24.51 -4.98 2.92
N ALA A 63 -23.58 -4.48 2.10
CA ALA A 63 -23.07 -5.23 0.96
C ALA A 63 -22.47 -6.58 1.36
N LEU A 64 -21.58 -6.56 2.37
CA LEU A 64 -20.88 -7.78 2.84
C LEU A 64 -21.80 -8.79 3.54
N ALA A 65 -22.91 -8.34 4.12
CA ALA A 65 -23.90 -9.22 4.75
C ALA A 65 -24.89 -9.82 3.73
N SER A 66 -25.17 -9.11 2.64
CA SER A 66 -26.22 -9.46 1.68
C SER A 66 -25.70 -10.18 0.44
N LEU A 67 -24.48 -9.85 -0.01
CA LEU A 67 -23.98 -10.31 -1.30
C LEU A 67 -23.13 -11.57 -1.19
N PRO A 68 -23.20 -12.45 -2.20
CA PRO A 68 -22.22 -13.51 -2.35
C PRO A 68 -20.82 -12.92 -2.63
N PRO A 69 -19.73 -13.69 -2.40
CA PRO A 69 -18.36 -13.22 -2.66
C PRO A 69 -18.14 -12.84 -4.12
N LEU A 70 -17.62 -11.65 -4.37
CA LEU A 70 -17.20 -11.23 -5.71
C LEU A 70 -15.92 -11.99 -6.11
N ARG A 71 -16.04 -12.92 -7.04
CA ARG A 71 -14.94 -13.84 -7.40
C ARG A 71 -13.93 -13.24 -8.40
N ARG A 72 -14.32 -12.16 -9.09
CA ARG A 72 -13.50 -11.41 -10.05
C ARG A 72 -13.74 -9.92 -9.82
N GLY A 73 -12.71 -9.11 -9.94
CA GLY A 73 -12.79 -7.65 -9.80
C GLY A 73 -13.37 -6.93 -11.03
N THR A 74 -14.16 -7.63 -11.84
CA THR A 74 -14.79 -7.11 -13.06
C THR A 74 -16.29 -6.97 -12.88
N VAL A 75 -16.85 -5.85 -13.31
CA VAL A 75 -18.30 -5.59 -13.20
C VAL A 75 -18.92 -5.15 -14.52
N ALA A 76 -20.16 -5.53 -14.75
CA ALA A 76 -20.99 -4.89 -15.75
C ALA A 76 -21.84 -3.78 -15.10
N VAL A 77 -21.94 -2.65 -15.79
CA VAL A 77 -22.77 -1.51 -15.38
C VAL A 77 -23.96 -1.41 -16.31
N ILE A 78 -25.16 -1.50 -15.76
CA ILE A 78 -26.43 -1.35 -16.47
C ILE A 78 -27.05 -0.02 -16.03
N SER A 79 -27.56 0.79 -16.95
CA SER A 79 -28.07 2.11 -16.60
C SER A 79 -29.27 2.56 -17.44
N ASP A 80 -30.17 3.31 -16.82
CA ASP A 80 -31.26 4.03 -17.49
C ASP A 80 -30.75 5.25 -18.29
N GLY A 81 -29.53 5.73 -18.00
CA GLY A 81 -28.93 6.88 -18.67
C GLY A 81 -27.45 6.99 -18.57
N GLY A 82 -26.81 7.49 -19.62
CA GLY A 82 -25.37 7.57 -19.76
C GLY A 82 -24.66 8.34 -18.65
N GLY A 83 -25.29 9.37 -18.06
CA GLY A 83 -24.71 10.13 -16.95
C GLY A 83 -24.53 9.28 -15.68
N HIS A 84 -25.52 8.47 -15.32
CA HIS A 84 -25.44 7.53 -14.19
C HIS A 84 -24.33 6.51 -14.42
N ALA A 85 -24.28 5.92 -15.62
CA ALA A 85 -23.28 4.96 -16.00
C ALA A 85 -21.86 5.51 -15.84
N THR A 86 -21.61 6.74 -16.32
CA THR A 86 -20.29 7.39 -16.25
C THR A 86 -19.80 7.53 -14.81
N ILE A 87 -20.66 8.02 -13.89
CA ILE A 87 -20.29 8.20 -12.47
C ILE A 87 -19.96 6.86 -11.81
N VAL A 88 -20.76 5.81 -12.09
CA VAL A 88 -20.52 4.47 -11.55
C VAL A 88 -19.21 3.89 -12.08
N CYS A 89 -18.93 3.99 -13.38
CA CYS A 89 -17.70 3.52 -13.99
C CYS A 89 -16.45 4.21 -13.41
N ASP A 90 -16.46 5.54 -13.35
CA ASP A 90 -15.36 6.33 -12.78
C ASP A 90 -15.10 5.96 -11.31
N THR A 91 -16.18 5.71 -10.55
CA THR A 91 -16.03 5.33 -9.15
C THR A 91 -15.55 3.90 -9.01
N ALA A 92 -16.04 2.97 -9.83
CA ALA A 92 -15.59 1.59 -9.86
C ALA A 92 -14.07 1.50 -10.12
N ASP A 93 -13.59 2.16 -11.17
CA ASP A 93 -12.16 2.19 -11.53
C ASP A 93 -11.31 2.79 -10.40
N ARG A 94 -11.71 3.93 -9.83
CA ARG A 94 -11.00 4.57 -8.70
C ARG A 94 -10.90 3.67 -7.47
N HIS A 95 -11.84 2.73 -7.30
CA HIS A 95 -11.87 1.82 -6.16
C HIS A 95 -11.39 0.40 -6.49
N GLY A 96 -10.74 0.19 -7.65
CA GLY A 96 -10.06 -1.05 -8.02
C GLY A 96 -10.96 -2.14 -8.60
N LEU A 97 -12.14 -1.78 -9.11
CA LEU A 97 -12.95 -2.62 -9.98
C LEU A 97 -12.65 -2.27 -11.44
N ALA A 98 -12.66 -3.26 -12.31
CA ALA A 98 -12.57 -3.05 -13.76
C ALA A 98 -13.96 -3.12 -14.41
N VAL A 99 -14.18 -2.24 -15.40
CA VAL A 99 -15.40 -2.22 -16.23
C VAL A 99 -14.99 -2.53 -17.68
N PRO A 100 -14.61 -3.79 -17.99
CA PRO A 100 -14.12 -4.16 -19.31
C PRO A 100 -15.25 -4.16 -20.35
N PRO A 101 -14.96 -3.99 -21.66
CA PRO A 101 -15.91 -4.29 -22.72
C PRO A 101 -16.42 -5.73 -22.56
N LEU A 102 -17.75 -5.93 -22.76
CA LEU A 102 -18.35 -7.27 -22.71
C LEU A 102 -17.87 -8.14 -23.87
N ALA A 103 -17.92 -9.45 -23.67
CA ALA A 103 -17.60 -10.41 -24.71
C ALA A 103 -18.50 -10.21 -25.95
N PRO A 104 -18.02 -10.46 -27.19
CA PRO A 104 -18.81 -10.26 -28.42
C PRO A 104 -20.12 -11.06 -28.43
N ASP A 105 -20.12 -12.26 -27.83
CA ASP A 105 -21.34 -13.07 -27.70
C ASP A 105 -22.37 -12.43 -26.76
N THR A 106 -21.91 -11.91 -25.62
CA THR A 106 -22.74 -11.16 -24.67
C THR A 106 -23.34 -9.92 -25.34
N GLN A 107 -22.53 -9.15 -26.05
CA GLN A 107 -23.03 -7.97 -26.81
C GLN A 107 -24.07 -8.35 -27.87
N ARG A 108 -23.90 -9.49 -28.58
CA ARG A 108 -24.88 -9.97 -29.57
C ARG A 108 -26.21 -10.30 -28.89
N ARG A 109 -26.18 -11.05 -27.79
CA ARG A 109 -27.39 -11.37 -27.02
C ARG A 109 -28.10 -10.11 -26.49
N LEU A 110 -27.36 -9.11 -26.06
CA LEU A 110 -27.94 -7.81 -25.66
C LEU A 110 -28.60 -7.09 -26.84
N ARG A 111 -28.05 -7.18 -28.05
CA ARG A 111 -28.66 -6.60 -29.26
C ARG A 111 -30.00 -7.26 -29.65
N GLU A 112 -30.24 -8.50 -29.25
CA GLU A 112 -31.52 -9.18 -29.44
C GLU A 112 -32.62 -8.67 -28.49
N ILE A 113 -32.20 -8.05 -27.36
CA ILE A 113 -33.10 -7.54 -26.32
C ILE A 113 -33.30 -6.02 -26.45
N LEU A 114 -32.21 -5.30 -26.75
CA LEU A 114 -32.17 -3.84 -26.70
C LEU A 114 -32.26 -3.21 -28.10
N PRO A 115 -32.92 -2.05 -28.23
CA PRO A 115 -33.00 -1.33 -29.49
C PRO A 115 -31.61 -0.86 -29.97
N ALA A 116 -31.54 -0.54 -31.27
CA ALA A 116 -30.27 -0.14 -31.89
C ALA A 116 -29.63 1.12 -31.27
N ARG A 117 -30.43 1.99 -30.64
CA ARG A 117 -29.97 3.20 -29.95
C ARG A 117 -29.27 2.92 -28.63
N SER A 118 -29.49 1.75 -28.02
CA SER A 118 -28.91 1.38 -26.73
C SER A 118 -27.42 1.02 -26.84
N GLY A 119 -26.64 1.38 -25.81
CA GLY A 119 -25.26 0.93 -25.64
C GLY A 119 -25.22 -0.52 -25.16
N VAL A 120 -24.34 -1.37 -25.73
CA VAL A 120 -24.18 -2.79 -25.32
C VAL A 120 -22.74 -3.16 -25.01
N GLY A 121 -21.85 -2.17 -24.91
CA GLY A 121 -20.42 -2.43 -24.75
C GLY A 121 -19.95 -2.70 -23.32
N ASN A 122 -20.51 -2.13 -22.35
CA ASN A 122 -20.20 -1.87 -20.95
C ASN A 122 -19.56 -0.47 -20.79
N PRO A 123 -20.31 0.48 -20.22
CA PRO A 123 -21.65 0.29 -19.63
C PRO A 123 -22.73 -0.01 -20.69
N ILE A 124 -23.80 -0.66 -20.23
CA ILE A 124 -25.04 -0.87 -20.98
C ILE A 124 -25.99 0.28 -20.68
N ASP A 125 -26.40 1.02 -21.70
CA ASP A 125 -27.34 2.13 -21.56
C ASP A 125 -28.68 1.78 -22.25
N PHE A 126 -29.74 1.75 -21.48
CA PHE A 126 -31.11 1.45 -21.99
C PHE A 126 -31.67 2.54 -22.90
N ALA A 127 -31.14 3.75 -22.85
CA ALA A 127 -31.63 4.90 -23.58
C ALA A 127 -33.14 5.13 -23.35
N GLY A 128 -33.60 5.00 -22.09
CA GLY A 128 -34.99 5.23 -21.67
C GLY A 128 -35.94 4.04 -21.83
N GLN A 129 -35.52 2.90 -22.40
CA GLN A 129 -36.41 1.77 -22.64
C GLN A 129 -36.97 1.17 -21.33
N ALA A 130 -36.20 1.12 -20.25
CA ALA A 130 -36.65 0.50 -19.01
C ALA A 130 -37.81 1.24 -18.34
N GLU A 131 -37.96 2.54 -18.63
CA GLU A 131 -39.07 3.35 -18.14
C GLU A 131 -40.39 3.02 -18.86
N GLU A 132 -40.34 2.37 -20.03
CA GLU A 132 -41.49 1.91 -20.80
C GLU A 132 -41.70 0.40 -20.63
N GLU A 133 -40.62 -0.36 -20.53
CA GLU A 133 -40.57 -1.82 -20.46
C GLU A 133 -39.71 -2.29 -19.29
N PRO A 134 -40.18 -2.29 -18.04
CA PRO A 134 -39.38 -2.70 -16.86
C PRO A 134 -38.81 -4.11 -16.96
N GLU A 135 -39.44 -5.00 -17.73
CA GLU A 135 -39.02 -6.38 -17.98
C GLU A 135 -37.66 -6.49 -18.70
N VAL A 136 -37.20 -5.39 -19.30
CA VAL A 136 -35.85 -5.36 -19.90
C VAL A 136 -34.75 -5.49 -18.85
N VAL A 137 -34.97 -5.01 -17.61
CA VAL A 137 -33.99 -5.01 -16.55
C VAL A 137 -33.55 -6.43 -16.16
N PRO A 138 -34.44 -7.36 -15.76
CA PRO A 138 -34.04 -8.73 -15.45
C PRO A 138 -33.42 -9.47 -16.65
N ARG A 139 -33.94 -9.25 -17.87
CA ARG A 139 -33.43 -9.89 -19.09
C ARG A 139 -31.98 -9.47 -19.40
N VAL A 140 -31.65 -8.20 -19.28
CA VAL A 140 -30.29 -7.69 -19.47
C VAL A 140 -29.37 -8.11 -18.33
N ALA A 141 -29.88 -8.11 -17.08
CA ALA A 141 -29.14 -8.61 -15.93
C ALA A 141 -28.76 -10.09 -16.10
N ASP A 142 -29.67 -10.95 -16.60
CA ASP A 142 -29.43 -12.35 -16.89
C ASP A 142 -28.26 -12.53 -17.87
N VAL A 143 -28.27 -11.79 -18.97
CA VAL A 143 -27.20 -11.85 -19.98
C VAL A 143 -25.85 -11.42 -19.40
N CYS A 144 -25.84 -10.34 -18.60
CA CYS A 144 -24.59 -9.85 -17.97
C CYS A 144 -24.05 -10.80 -16.89
N LEU A 145 -24.95 -11.35 -16.06
CA LEU A 145 -24.56 -12.30 -15.01
C LEU A 145 -24.11 -13.65 -15.59
N ALA A 146 -24.62 -14.03 -16.76
CA ALA A 146 -24.17 -15.23 -17.49
C ALA A 146 -22.75 -15.09 -18.07
N ASP A 147 -22.25 -13.85 -18.29
CA ASP A 147 -20.91 -13.63 -18.85
C ASP A 147 -19.84 -14.15 -17.87
N PRO A 148 -18.95 -15.09 -18.30
CA PRO A 148 -17.94 -15.67 -17.42
C PRO A 148 -16.87 -14.69 -16.98
N ASP A 149 -16.67 -13.59 -17.70
CA ASP A 149 -15.66 -12.57 -17.41
C ASP A 149 -16.18 -11.49 -16.47
N ILE A 150 -17.49 -11.45 -16.22
CA ILE A 150 -18.13 -10.51 -15.28
C ILE A 150 -18.30 -11.16 -13.91
N GLY A 151 -17.76 -10.54 -12.89
CA GLY A 151 -17.83 -10.97 -11.48
C GLY A 151 -19.13 -10.53 -10.79
N GLY A 152 -19.69 -9.39 -11.17
CA GLY A 152 -20.92 -8.82 -10.59
C GLY A 152 -21.54 -7.74 -11.46
N VAL A 153 -22.74 -7.30 -11.10
CA VAL A 153 -23.51 -6.29 -11.84
C VAL A 153 -23.91 -5.13 -10.92
N ILE A 154 -23.77 -3.92 -11.43
CA ILE A 154 -24.30 -2.70 -10.80
C ILE A 154 -25.36 -2.12 -11.75
N PHE A 155 -26.59 -2.03 -11.26
CA PHE A 155 -27.64 -1.27 -11.94
C PHE A 155 -27.67 0.17 -11.41
N ALA A 156 -27.78 1.15 -12.29
CA ALA A 156 -27.78 2.56 -11.96
C ALA A 156 -28.93 3.30 -12.67
N GLY A 157 -29.99 3.63 -11.94
CA GLY A 157 -31.14 4.28 -12.56
C GLY A 157 -32.29 4.55 -11.59
N HIS A 158 -33.50 4.39 -12.11
CA HIS A 158 -34.76 4.70 -11.42
C HIS A 158 -35.61 3.45 -11.14
N PHE A 159 -35.12 2.25 -11.47
CA PHE A 159 -35.84 1.00 -11.22
C PHE A 159 -36.23 0.88 -9.74
N GLY A 160 -37.45 0.48 -9.51
CA GLY A 160 -38.07 0.47 -8.19
C GLY A 160 -38.97 1.70 -7.94
N GLY A 161 -39.08 2.63 -8.88
CA GLY A 161 -39.84 3.84 -8.75
C GLY A 161 -40.46 4.35 -10.05
N TYR A 162 -40.54 3.54 -11.10
CA TYR A 162 -41.16 3.94 -12.36
C TYR A 162 -42.66 4.30 -12.20
N VAL A 163 -43.33 3.67 -11.24
CA VAL A 163 -44.70 4.04 -10.84
C VAL A 163 -44.84 5.52 -10.47
N LYS A 164 -43.80 6.18 -10.02
CA LYS A 164 -43.82 7.60 -9.63
C LYS A 164 -43.64 8.57 -10.79
N ILE A 165 -43.02 8.10 -11.87
CA ILE A 165 -42.66 8.92 -13.02
C ILE A 165 -43.54 8.61 -14.25
N ALA A 166 -44.31 7.53 -14.19
CA ALA A 166 -45.18 7.09 -15.29
C ALA A 166 -46.59 6.77 -14.80
N THR A 167 -47.14 5.56 -15.07
CA THR A 167 -48.50 5.18 -14.76
C THR A 167 -48.58 4.09 -13.68
N PRO A 168 -49.74 3.94 -12.99
CA PRO A 168 -49.97 2.86 -12.05
C PRO A 168 -49.82 1.46 -12.66
N GLU A 169 -50.21 1.28 -13.93
CA GLU A 169 -50.08 0.01 -14.65
C GLU A 169 -48.61 -0.38 -14.82
N LEU A 170 -47.73 0.58 -15.02
CA LEU A 170 -46.29 0.36 -15.09
C LEU A 170 -45.75 -0.19 -13.76
N GLY A 171 -46.26 0.26 -12.61
CA GLY A 171 -45.90 -0.24 -11.30
C GLY A 171 -46.14 -1.74 -11.14
N LEU A 172 -47.25 -2.28 -11.64
CA LEU A 172 -47.51 -3.73 -11.60
C LEU A 172 -46.56 -4.53 -12.48
N ARG A 173 -46.17 -3.99 -13.64
CA ARG A 173 -45.16 -4.59 -14.52
C ARG A 173 -43.77 -4.56 -13.87
N GLU A 174 -43.43 -3.44 -13.23
CA GLU A 174 -42.18 -3.27 -12.50
C GLU A 174 -42.08 -4.25 -11.32
N GLU A 175 -43.16 -4.50 -10.59
CA GLU A 175 -43.18 -5.51 -9.54
C GLU A 175 -42.98 -6.93 -10.08
N ALA A 176 -43.56 -7.26 -11.25
CA ALA A 176 -43.31 -8.54 -11.91
C ALA A 176 -41.85 -8.67 -12.33
N ALA A 177 -41.28 -7.62 -12.94
CA ALA A 177 -39.86 -7.55 -13.32
C ALA A 177 -38.93 -7.67 -12.12
N ALA A 178 -39.30 -7.09 -10.97
CA ALA A 178 -38.49 -7.24 -9.73
C ALA A 178 -38.45 -8.68 -9.22
N ARG A 179 -39.57 -9.41 -9.28
CA ARG A 179 -39.59 -10.85 -8.93
C ARG A 179 -38.75 -11.67 -9.89
N GLU A 180 -38.82 -11.41 -11.18
CA GLU A 180 -37.97 -12.05 -12.18
C GLU A 180 -36.46 -11.73 -11.94
N LEU A 181 -36.13 -10.48 -11.63
CA LEU A 181 -34.77 -10.09 -11.29
C LEU A 181 -34.22 -10.84 -10.07
N VAL A 182 -35.05 -11.03 -9.04
CA VAL A 182 -34.69 -11.83 -7.86
C VAL A 182 -34.33 -13.26 -8.26
N ASP A 183 -35.13 -13.89 -9.12
CA ASP A 183 -34.89 -15.26 -9.57
C ASP A 183 -33.59 -15.35 -10.42
N VAL A 184 -33.39 -14.39 -11.31
CA VAL A 184 -32.15 -14.26 -12.12
C VAL A 184 -30.93 -14.14 -11.23
N VAL A 185 -30.92 -13.20 -10.30
CA VAL A 185 -29.76 -12.96 -9.41
C VAL A 185 -29.45 -14.19 -8.57
N ARG A 186 -30.48 -14.85 -8.02
CA ARG A 186 -30.33 -16.10 -7.25
C ARG A 186 -29.80 -17.24 -8.12
N GLY A 187 -30.27 -17.35 -9.35
CA GLY A 187 -29.84 -18.40 -10.29
C GLY A 187 -28.35 -18.34 -10.63
N HIS A 188 -27.81 -17.15 -10.80
CA HIS A 188 -26.39 -16.97 -11.12
C HIS A 188 -25.48 -16.99 -9.90
N GLY A 189 -25.96 -16.60 -8.71
CA GLY A 189 -25.18 -16.54 -7.48
C GLY A 189 -24.00 -15.57 -7.55
N LYS A 190 -24.09 -14.54 -8.39
CA LYS A 190 -23.13 -13.44 -8.50
C LYS A 190 -23.69 -12.17 -7.83
N PRO A 191 -22.83 -11.30 -7.29
CA PRO A 191 -23.25 -10.03 -6.70
C PRO A 191 -24.03 -9.16 -7.68
N PHE A 192 -25.15 -8.62 -7.20
CA PHE A 192 -25.96 -7.62 -7.90
C PHE A 192 -26.30 -6.49 -6.94
N ILE A 193 -26.01 -5.26 -7.33
CA ILE A 193 -26.30 -4.04 -6.56
C ILE A 193 -27.23 -3.16 -7.38
N LEU A 194 -28.25 -2.62 -6.72
CA LEU A 194 -29.15 -1.65 -7.31
C LEU A 194 -28.83 -0.24 -6.76
N HIS A 195 -28.55 0.70 -7.66
CA HIS A 195 -28.73 2.11 -7.35
C HIS A 195 -30.12 2.55 -7.79
N THR A 196 -30.83 3.24 -6.90
CA THR A 196 -32.06 3.95 -7.22
C THR A 196 -32.22 5.14 -6.27
N ILE A 197 -32.68 6.28 -6.81
CA ILE A 197 -32.95 7.47 -5.98
C ILE A 197 -34.05 7.23 -4.95
N TYR A 198 -34.88 6.19 -5.16
CA TYR A 198 -35.98 5.80 -4.28
C TYR A 198 -35.57 4.84 -3.16
N ALA A 199 -34.27 4.45 -3.06
CA ALA A 199 -33.79 3.57 -2.00
C ALA A 199 -34.19 4.13 -0.62
N GLY A 200 -34.79 3.27 0.21
CA GLY A 200 -35.33 3.63 1.53
C GLY A 200 -36.78 4.06 1.53
N GLU A 201 -37.46 4.17 0.36
CA GLU A 201 -38.90 4.33 0.30
C GLU A 201 -39.63 2.99 0.42
N ARG A 202 -40.88 3.05 0.85
CA ARG A 202 -41.74 1.86 0.95
C ARG A 202 -42.53 1.67 -0.33
N LEU A 203 -41.88 1.16 -1.36
CA LEU A 203 -42.46 0.79 -2.63
C LEU A 203 -42.46 -0.73 -2.77
N PRO A 204 -43.53 -1.36 -3.30
CA PRO A 204 -43.64 -2.83 -3.38
C PRO A 204 -42.45 -3.48 -4.10
N VAL A 205 -41.95 -2.84 -5.14
CA VAL A 205 -40.75 -3.28 -5.89
C VAL A 205 -39.55 -3.33 -4.98
N LEU A 206 -39.28 -2.25 -4.22
CA LEU A 206 -38.11 -2.15 -3.32
C LEU A 206 -38.24 -3.10 -2.13
N GLU A 207 -39.45 -3.31 -1.61
CA GLU A 207 -39.70 -4.30 -0.56
C GLU A 207 -39.43 -5.74 -1.05
N THR A 208 -39.81 -6.05 -2.30
CA THR A 208 -39.51 -7.33 -2.95
C THR A 208 -38.00 -7.57 -3.06
N LEU A 209 -37.25 -6.58 -3.54
CA LEU A 209 -35.79 -6.66 -3.67
C LEU A 209 -35.10 -6.75 -2.30
N ALA A 210 -35.53 -5.98 -1.31
CA ALA A 210 -35.03 -6.02 0.04
C ALA A 210 -35.22 -7.39 0.72
N ALA A 211 -36.44 -7.99 0.57
CA ALA A 211 -36.75 -9.32 1.07
C ALA A 211 -35.86 -10.41 0.44
N ALA A 212 -35.37 -10.17 -0.77
CA ALA A 212 -34.43 -11.03 -1.46
C ALA A 212 -32.95 -10.75 -1.12
N SER A 213 -32.67 -9.81 -0.20
CA SER A 213 -31.33 -9.36 0.18
C SER A 213 -30.54 -8.73 -0.97
N ILE A 214 -31.19 -8.11 -1.94
CA ILE A 214 -30.54 -7.29 -2.97
C ILE A 214 -30.32 -5.89 -2.38
N PRO A 215 -29.05 -5.48 -2.16
CA PRO A 215 -28.76 -4.19 -1.54
C PRO A 215 -29.05 -3.03 -2.50
N MET A 216 -29.60 -1.95 -1.95
CA MET A 216 -30.02 -0.77 -2.68
C MET A 216 -29.40 0.48 -2.09
N TYR A 217 -28.84 1.34 -2.94
CA TYR A 217 -28.15 2.57 -2.55
C TYR A 217 -28.75 3.78 -3.27
N ARG A 218 -28.82 4.92 -2.55
CA ARG A 218 -29.32 6.19 -3.11
C ARG A 218 -28.25 6.95 -3.90
N SER A 219 -26.97 6.71 -3.63
CA SER A 219 -25.85 7.33 -4.31
C SER A 219 -25.24 6.36 -5.33
N LEU A 220 -24.92 6.87 -6.50
CA LEU A 220 -24.20 6.15 -7.55
C LEU A 220 -22.83 5.69 -7.05
N GLU A 221 -22.14 6.60 -6.35
CA GLU A 221 -20.83 6.33 -5.78
C GLU A 221 -20.89 5.27 -4.67
N ALA A 222 -21.92 5.31 -3.82
CA ALA A 222 -22.11 4.32 -2.76
C ALA A 222 -22.28 2.91 -3.34
N SER A 223 -23.04 2.75 -4.44
CA SER A 223 -23.24 1.46 -5.10
C SER A 223 -21.92 0.86 -5.62
N ALA A 224 -21.09 1.69 -6.28
CA ALA A 224 -19.80 1.26 -6.81
C ALA A 224 -18.79 0.96 -5.68
N LYS A 225 -18.73 1.81 -4.63
CA LYS A 225 -17.90 1.58 -3.45
C LYS A 225 -18.28 0.31 -2.71
N ALA A 226 -19.56 0.03 -2.55
CA ALA A 226 -20.08 -1.18 -1.91
C ALA A 226 -19.66 -2.45 -2.68
N MET A 227 -19.73 -2.45 -4.02
CA MET A 227 -19.22 -3.55 -4.84
C MET A 227 -17.70 -3.70 -4.71
N ALA A 228 -16.96 -2.58 -4.68
CA ALA A 228 -15.50 -2.60 -4.47
C ALA A 228 -15.10 -3.13 -3.09
N VAL A 229 -15.91 -2.89 -2.06
CA VAL A 229 -15.73 -3.49 -0.73
C VAL A 229 -15.84 -5.01 -0.80
N CYS A 230 -16.81 -5.55 -1.55
CA CYS A 230 -16.95 -6.99 -1.76
C CYS A 230 -15.71 -7.58 -2.45
N TRP A 231 -15.14 -6.88 -3.43
CA TRP A 231 -13.90 -7.29 -4.09
C TRP A 231 -12.71 -7.27 -3.13
N ARG A 232 -12.53 -6.18 -2.37
CA ARG A 232 -11.46 -6.08 -1.35
C ARG A 232 -11.57 -7.19 -0.30
N ALA A 233 -12.79 -7.53 0.10
CA ALA A 233 -13.02 -8.61 1.05
C ALA A 233 -12.68 -9.99 0.47
N ALA A 234 -12.96 -10.24 -0.82
CA ALA A 234 -12.67 -11.50 -1.49
C ALA A 234 -11.19 -11.66 -1.87
N SER A 235 -10.52 -10.55 -2.24
CA SER A 235 -9.12 -10.50 -2.66
C SER A 235 -8.13 -10.27 -1.52
N ARG A 236 -8.55 -10.45 -0.26
CA ARG A 236 -7.69 -10.25 0.91
C ARG A 236 -6.35 -10.96 0.76
N PRO A 237 -5.25 -10.31 1.16
CA PRO A 237 -3.98 -10.99 1.30
C PRO A 237 -4.16 -12.19 2.26
N ARG A 238 -3.81 -13.38 1.80
CA ARG A 238 -3.67 -14.51 2.71
C ARG A 238 -2.40 -14.31 3.50
N ALA A 239 -2.43 -14.56 4.81
CA ALA A 239 -1.22 -14.58 5.60
C ALA A 239 -0.29 -15.64 4.99
N HIS A 240 0.72 -15.20 4.26
CA HIS A 240 1.78 -16.07 3.81
C HIS A 240 2.77 -16.20 4.97
N GLU A 241 2.97 -17.43 5.44
CA GLU A 241 4.16 -17.75 6.20
C GLU A 241 5.33 -17.76 5.22
N GLY A 242 5.83 -16.56 4.88
CA GLY A 242 6.97 -16.41 4.00
C GLY A 242 8.16 -17.16 4.58
N ARG A 243 8.89 -17.88 3.72
CA ARG A 243 10.14 -18.53 4.13
C ARG A 243 11.12 -17.44 4.56
N ARG A 244 11.64 -17.56 5.79
CA ARG A 244 12.70 -16.67 6.27
C ARG A 244 13.90 -16.66 5.31
N ARG A 245 14.40 -15.49 5.01
CA ARG A 245 15.61 -15.30 4.20
C ARG A 245 16.88 -15.22 5.05
N SER A 246 16.75 -14.72 6.29
CA SER A 246 17.87 -14.56 7.18
C SER A 246 18.07 -15.79 8.05
N THR A 247 19.33 -16.23 8.14
CA THR A 247 19.83 -17.04 9.23
C THR A 247 20.81 -16.14 9.99
N PRO A 248 20.36 -15.40 11.03
CA PRO A 248 21.18 -14.40 11.67
C PRO A 248 22.36 -15.03 12.40
N ASP A 249 23.52 -14.37 12.29
CA ASP A 249 24.69 -14.67 13.13
C ASP A 249 24.42 -14.14 14.55
N ARG A 250 23.86 -14.99 15.39
CA ARG A 250 23.44 -14.65 16.76
C ARG A 250 24.62 -14.18 17.62
N VAL A 251 25.81 -14.78 17.48
CA VAL A 251 26.98 -14.39 18.26
C VAL A 251 27.38 -12.94 17.96
N ARG A 252 27.35 -12.57 16.70
CA ARG A 252 27.65 -11.21 16.25
C ARG A 252 26.58 -10.21 16.69
N VAL A 253 25.30 -10.58 16.57
CA VAL A 253 24.17 -9.77 17.05
C VAL A 253 24.29 -9.50 18.54
N ASP A 254 24.49 -10.55 19.36
CA ASP A 254 24.59 -10.42 20.82
C ASP A 254 25.79 -9.57 21.23
N ALA A 255 26.93 -9.69 20.55
CA ALA A 255 28.11 -8.86 20.79
C ALA A 255 27.85 -7.36 20.55
N ILE A 256 27.03 -7.02 19.52
CA ILE A 256 26.65 -5.64 19.23
C ILE A 256 25.65 -5.12 20.26
N LEU A 257 24.65 -5.91 20.59
CA LEU A 257 23.58 -5.52 21.53
C LEU A 257 24.05 -5.45 22.98
N SER A 258 25.02 -6.31 23.39
CA SER A 258 25.58 -6.32 24.76
C SER A 258 26.31 -5.04 25.13
N GLN A 259 26.68 -4.23 24.16
CA GLN A 259 27.30 -2.91 24.40
C GLN A 259 26.25 -1.85 24.80
N ALA A 260 24.95 -2.14 24.78
CA ALA A 260 23.88 -1.22 25.23
C ALA A 260 23.90 -1.08 26.76
N THR A 261 23.79 0.17 27.24
CA THR A 261 23.67 0.45 28.68
C THR A 261 22.21 0.40 29.08
N PRO A 262 21.81 -0.33 30.15
CA PRO A 262 20.45 -0.34 30.62
C PRO A 262 19.91 1.06 30.93
N GLY A 263 18.66 1.33 30.59
CA GLY A 263 17.95 2.57 30.94
C GLY A 263 18.24 3.79 30.05
N THR A 264 19.09 3.67 29.03
CA THR A 264 19.41 4.80 28.13
C THR A 264 19.32 4.38 26.67
N PRO A 265 18.54 5.07 25.83
CA PRO A 265 18.57 4.83 24.38
C PRO A 265 20.00 5.02 23.84
N ARG A 266 20.46 4.09 23.00
CA ARG A 266 21.79 4.13 22.43
C ARG A 266 21.73 4.24 20.91
N LEU A 267 22.43 5.22 20.37
CA LEU A 267 22.69 5.31 18.94
C LEU A 267 23.82 4.32 18.57
N LEU A 268 23.51 3.34 17.73
CA LEU A 268 24.51 2.56 17.00
C LEU A 268 25.05 3.39 15.84
N LEU A 269 26.33 3.65 15.87
CA LEU A 269 27.01 4.38 14.81
C LEU A 269 27.12 3.52 13.55
N GLU A 270 27.40 4.16 12.43
CA GLU A 270 27.42 3.52 11.10
C GLU A 270 28.20 2.20 11.04
N PRO A 271 29.40 2.03 11.63
CA PRO A 271 30.09 0.75 11.62
C PRO A 271 29.29 -0.37 12.30
N ASP A 272 28.73 -0.10 13.49
CA ASP A 272 27.99 -1.09 14.26
C ASP A 272 26.64 -1.42 13.60
N ALA A 273 25.95 -0.41 13.02
CA ALA A 273 24.73 -0.61 12.26
C ALA A 273 24.97 -1.46 11.01
N ARG A 274 26.07 -1.24 10.29
CA ARG A 274 26.48 -2.07 9.13
C ARG A 274 26.77 -3.50 9.54
N GLU A 275 27.45 -3.71 10.66
CA GLU A 275 27.73 -5.05 11.21
C GLU A 275 26.43 -5.77 11.61
N LEU A 276 25.46 -5.05 12.20
CA LEU A 276 24.14 -5.61 12.54
C LEU A 276 23.38 -6.05 11.30
N LEU A 277 23.36 -5.22 10.26
CA LEU A 277 22.74 -5.56 8.96
C LEU A 277 23.43 -6.78 8.32
N ALA A 278 24.77 -6.82 8.31
CA ALA A 278 25.54 -7.94 7.78
C ALA A 278 25.26 -9.24 8.55
N ALA A 279 25.05 -9.19 9.87
CA ALA A 279 24.68 -10.35 10.68
C ALA A 279 23.31 -10.95 10.29
N TYR A 280 22.43 -10.17 9.65
CA TYR A 280 21.19 -10.63 9.05
C TYR A 280 21.30 -10.98 7.56
N GLY A 281 22.55 -11.03 7.03
CA GLY A 281 22.82 -11.40 5.65
C GLY A 281 22.50 -10.30 4.62
N VAL A 282 22.34 -9.05 5.08
CA VAL A 282 22.25 -7.91 4.18
C VAL A 282 23.61 -7.69 3.52
N ASN A 283 23.62 -7.48 2.20
CA ASN A 283 24.84 -7.17 1.48
C ASN A 283 25.29 -5.74 1.78
N VAL A 284 26.25 -5.60 2.68
CA VAL A 284 26.83 -4.32 3.08
C VAL A 284 28.16 -4.12 2.33
N PRO A 285 28.37 -2.95 1.67
CA PRO A 285 29.66 -2.64 1.06
C PRO A 285 30.80 -2.77 2.05
N VAL A 286 31.93 -3.29 1.57
CA VAL A 286 33.12 -3.40 2.39
C VAL A 286 33.51 -2.03 2.96
N PHE A 287 33.91 -1.99 4.22
CA PHE A 287 34.32 -0.77 4.88
C PHE A 287 35.50 -1.01 5.83
N ARG A 288 36.18 0.04 6.20
CA ARG A 288 37.24 0.06 7.20
C ARG A 288 37.04 1.23 8.16
N VAL A 289 37.51 1.10 9.37
CA VAL A 289 37.54 2.18 10.37
C VAL A 289 38.95 2.53 10.71
N ALA A 290 39.28 3.81 10.71
CA ALA A 290 40.62 4.31 11.05
C ALA A 290 40.52 5.45 12.07
N ALA A 291 41.56 5.59 12.90
CA ALA A 291 41.66 6.62 13.95
C ALA A 291 42.94 7.48 13.86
N THR A 292 43.83 7.20 12.89
CA THR A 292 45.06 7.94 12.67
C THR A 292 45.36 8.06 11.17
N ALA A 293 46.25 9.00 10.81
CA ALA A 293 46.69 9.17 9.41
C ALA A 293 47.46 7.93 8.88
N GLU A 294 48.07 7.15 9.74
CA GLU A 294 48.77 5.92 9.37
C GLU A 294 47.78 4.78 9.10
N THR A 295 46.85 4.56 10.02
CA THR A 295 45.81 3.50 9.86
C THR A 295 44.89 3.73 8.67
N ILE A 296 44.59 4.99 8.34
CA ILE A 296 43.74 5.30 7.17
C ILE A 296 44.48 5.02 5.86
N THR A 297 45.82 5.29 5.78
CA THR A 297 46.60 5.02 4.58
C THR A 297 46.60 3.54 4.25
N HIS A 298 46.80 2.69 5.26
CA HIS A 298 46.73 1.25 5.10
C HIS A 298 45.34 0.78 4.68
N ALA A 299 44.29 1.22 5.39
CA ALA A 299 42.92 0.89 5.11
C ALA A 299 42.48 1.32 3.70
N ALA A 300 42.93 2.47 3.21
CA ALA A 300 42.64 2.96 1.88
C ALA A 300 43.32 2.11 0.79
N GLY A 301 44.52 1.63 1.03
CA GLY A 301 45.23 0.71 0.15
C GLY A 301 44.50 -0.61 -0.06
N ASP A 302 43.88 -1.16 1.00
CA ASP A 302 43.11 -2.42 0.94
C ASP A 302 41.86 -2.33 0.08
N LEU A 303 41.27 -1.14 -0.05
CA LEU A 303 40.00 -0.96 -0.73
C LEU A 303 40.12 -0.78 -2.25
N HIS A 304 41.32 -0.43 -2.76
CA HIS A 304 41.62 -0.31 -4.21
C HIS A 304 40.61 0.45 -5.05
N ALA A 305 39.94 1.47 -4.48
CA ALA A 305 38.87 2.22 -5.12
C ALA A 305 38.88 3.69 -4.69
N ARG A 306 38.19 4.57 -5.43
CA ARG A 306 37.88 5.89 -4.90
C ARG A 306 36.94 5.75 -3.69
N LEU A 307 37.11 6.61 -2.71
CA LEU A 307 36.56 6.42 -1.38
C LEU A 307 35.56 7.51 -1.00
N ALA A 308 34.55 7.12 -0.25
CA ALA A 308 33.79 7.98 0.65
C ALA A 308 34.39 7.82 2.06
N ILE A 309 34.83 8.92 2.67
CA ILE A 309 35.41 8.96 4.02
C ILE A 309 34.53 9.82 4.91
N LYS A 310 34.08 9.24 6.04
CA LYS A 310 33.10 9.85 6.92
C LYS A 310 33.56 9.85 8.37
N LEU A 311 33.28 10.96 9.07
CA LEU A 311 33.43 10.99 10.53
C LEU A 311 32.44 10.03 11.21
N VAL A 312 32.92 9.35 12.24
CA VAL A 312 32.15 8.43 13.08
C VAL A 312 32.18 8.98 14.51
N ALA A 313 31.12 9.65 14.90
CA ALA A 313 30.96 10.22 16.24
C ALA A 313 29.48 10.33 16.63
N PRO A 314 29.13 10.09 17.91
CA PRO A 314 27.73 10.19 18.39
C PRO A 314 27.16 11.60 18.25
N GLU A 315 28.00 12.63 18.32
CA GLU A 315 27.65 14.05 18.26
C GLU A 315 27.28 14.50 16.84
N LEU A 316 27.56 13.65 15.82
CA LEU A 316 27.37 13.96 14.40
C LEU A 316 26.21 13.18 13.81
N VAL A 317 24.97 13.61 14.08
CA VAL A 317 23.78 12.98 13.51
C VAL A 317 23.63 13.32 12.02
N HIS A 318 23.88 14.57 11.63
CA HIS A 318 23.82 15.07 10.24
C HIS A 318 25.23 15.32 9.69
N LYS A 319 25.93 14.23 9.36
CA LYS A 319 27.35 14.25 8.96
C LYS A 319 27.64 15.13 7.75
N SER A 320 26.77 15.11 6.74
CA SER A 320 26.97 15.86 5.48
C SER A 320 26.87 17.37 5.69
N GLU A 321 25.84 17.84 6.41
CA GLU A 321 25.64 19.27 6.74
C GLU A 321 26.77 19.81 7.62
N ALA A 322 27.26 18.96 8.53
CA ALA A 322 28.37 19.30 9.41
C ALA A 322 29.75 19.26 8.73
N GLY A 323 29.84 18.96 7.42
CA GLY A 323 31.12 18.81 6.72
C GLY A 323 31.92 17.59 7.18
N GLY A 324 31.26 16.57 7.73
CA GLY A 324 31.86 15.33 8.22
C GLY A 324 32.01 14.23 7.17
N VAL A 325 31.80 14.53 5.87
CA VAL A 325 31.87 13.58 4.76
C VAL A 325 32.73 14.15 3.65
N LEU A 326 33.69 13.36 3.17
CA LEU A 326 34.48 13.64 1.98
C LEU A 326 34.21 12.53 0.96
N LEU A 327 33.81 12.93 -0.23
CA LEU A 327 33.47 12.04 -1.34
C LEU A 327 34.55 12.05 -2.41
N ASP A 328 34.62 10.98 -3.17
CA ASP A 328 35.48 10.83 -4.33
C ASP A 328 36.99 11.02 -4.01
N VAL A 329 37.39 10.54 -2.85
CA VAL A 329 38.81 10.63 -2.36
C VAL A 329 39.62 9.53 -3.01
N ALA A 330 40.76 9.89 -3.64
CA ALA A 330 41.72 8.93 -4.15
C ALA A 330 42.46 8.28 -2.97
N PRO A 331 42.79 6.97 -3.02
CA PRO A 331 43.43 6.26 -1.90
C PRO A 331 44.73 6.93 -1.38
N GLU A 332 45.56 7.46 -2.27
CA GLU A 332 46.79 8.17 -1.95
C GLU A 332 46.57 9.49 -1.20
N LYS A 333 45.38 10.06 -1.24
CA LYS A 333 44.97 11.27 -0.51
C LYS A 333 44.25 11.00 0.81
N ALA A 334 44.08 9.74 1.19
CA ALA A 334 43.35 9.36 2.39
C ALA A 334 43.89 9.98 3.67
N ALA A 335 45.24 10.08 3.83
CA ALA A 335 45.86 10.73 4.97
C ALA A 335 45.54 12.23 5.05
N ASP A 336 45.48 12.94 3.93
CA ASP A 336 45.12 14.35 3.89
C ASP A 336 43.64 14.52 4.25
N ALA A 337 42.76 13.67 3.69
CA ALA A 337 41.34 13.63 4.00
C ALA A 337 41.09 13.39 5.51
N TYR A 338 41.85 12.48 6.13
CA TYR A 338 41.78 12.27 7.59
C TYR A 338 42.16 13.54 8.36
N ARG A 339 43.26 14.21 7.99
CA ARG A 339 43.66 15.46 8.65
C ARG A 339 42.59 16.55 8.55
N GLN A 340 41.98 16.69 7.38
CA GLN A 340 40.89 17.63 7.17
C GLN A 340 39.68 17.30 8.07
N LEU A 341 39.25 16.05 8.09
CA LEU A 341 38.12 15.60 8.92
C LEU A 341 38.44 15.69 10.42
N ALA A 342 39.69 15.38 10.82
CA ALA A 342 40.15 15.53 12.21
C ALA A 342 40.14 16.98 12.68
N ALA A 343 40.59 17.93 11.83
CA ALA A 343 40.51 19.35 12.12
C ALA A 343 39.03 19.82 12.26
N ARG A 344 38.15 19.32 11.40
CA ARG A 344 36.69 19.57 11.47
C ARG A 344 36.13 19.02 12.79
N ALA A 345 36.43 17.78 13.14
CA ALA A 345 36.04 17.15 14.39
C ALA A 345 36.46 17.96 15.62
N ALA A 346 37.72 18.41 15.63
CA ALA A 346 38.23 19.27 16.71
C ALA A 346 37.47 20.58 16.84
N SER A 347 37.08 21.21 15.71
CA SER A 347 36.30 22.47 15.72
C SER A 347 34.91 22.34 16.32
N ILE A 348 34.39 21.12 16.44
CA ILE A 348 33.08 20.80 17.03
C ILE A 348 33.21 20.00 18.34
N GLY A 349 34.41 19.95 18.93
CA GLY A 349 34.66 19.36 20.26
C GLY A 349 34.95 17.87 20.29
N ILE A 350 35.10 17.19 19.15
CA ILE A 350 35.43 15.77 19.08
C ILE A 350 36.93 15.58 19.22
N ALA A 351 37.37 15.08 20.38
CA ALA A 351 38.80 14.96 20.70
C ALA A 351 39.51 13.76 20.04
N LYS A 352 38.79 12.66 19.77
CA LYS A 352 39.34 11.42 19.20
C LYS A 352 38.55 11.03 17.96
N PRO A 353 38.79 11.67 16.82
CA PRO A 353 38.01 11.39 15.60
C PRO A 353 38.33 9.99 15.07
N ARG A 354 37.28 9.25 14.77
CA ARG A 354 37.31 8.03 13.97
C ARG A 354 36.67 8.33 12.61
N VAL A 355 37.16 7.68 11.58
CA VAL A 355 36.56 7.78 10.24
C VAL A 355 36.24 6.40 9.70
N LEU A 356 35.15 6.29 8.96
CA LEU A 356 34.76 5.13 8.17
C LEU A 356 35.16 5.40 6.71
N LEU A 357 35.79 4.44 6.08
CA LEU A 357 36.12 4.43 4.66
C LEU A 357 35.32 3.34 3.97
N THR A 358 34.77 3.66 2.83
CA THR A 358 34.05 2.70 1.97
C THR A 358 34.24 3.08 0.50
N PRO A 359 34.25 2.11 -0.44
CA PRO A 359 34.25 2.42 -1.86
C PRO A 359 33.14 3.39 -2.23
N MET A 360 33.45 4.35 -3.10
CA MET A 360 32.48 5.32 -3.59
C MET A 360 31.45 4.64 -4.48
N VAL A 361 30.17 4.89 -4.22
CA VAL A 361 29.07 4.49 -5.10
C VAL A 361 28.83 5.61 -6.11
N SER A 362 29.12 5.37 -7.39
CA SER A 362 29.10 6.41 -8.42
C SER A 362 27.77 6.50 -9.18
N HIS A 363 26.98 5.44 -9.18
CA HIS A 363 25.73 5.37 -9.97
C HIS A 363 24.67 4.57 -9.21
N GLY A 364 23.43 4.97 -9.32
CA GLY A 364 22.30 4.29 -8.73
C GLY A 364 21.08 5.21 -8.62
N LEU A 365 19.95 4.63 -8.31
CA LEU A 365 18.77 5.39 -7.88
C LEU A 365 18.81 5.45 -6.35
N GLU A 366 18.81 6.66 -5.81
CA GLU A 366 18.76 6.85 -4.37
C GLU A 366 17.39 6.47 -3.82
N THR A 367 17.40 5.59 -2.83
CA THR A 367 16.22 5.14 -2.09
C THR A 367 16.52 5.15 -0.60
N VAL A 368 15.47 5.02 0.21
CA VAL A 368 15.56 4.90 1.66
C VAL A 368 14.85 3.63 2.12
N VAL A 369 15.46 2.90 3.04
CA VAL A 369 14.85 1.82 3.80
C VAL A 369 14.95 2.17 5.27
N GLY A 370 13.80 2.48 5.87
CA GLY A 370 13.69 2.77 7.29
C GLY A 370 12.88 1.70 8.02
N ALA A 371 13.08 1.61 9.32
CA ALA A 371 12.20 0.81 10.16
C ALA A 371 12.15 1.39 11.57
N PHE A 372 11.00 1.26 12.22
CA PHE A 372 10.77 1.77 13.57
C PHE A 372 9.68 0.96 14.29
N ARG A 373 9.56 1.15 15.61
CA ARG A 373 8.50 0.53 16.39
C ARG A 373 7.36 1.50 16.62
N ASP A 374 6.22 1.20 15.97
CA ASP A 374 4.98 1.90 16.24
C ASP A 374 4.38 1.41 17.56
N PRO A 375 3.92 2.33 18.46
CA PRO A 375 3.37 1.95 19.76
C PRO A 375 2.13 1.04 19.70
N GLN A 376 1.36 1.10 18.62
CA GLN A 376 0.12 0.33 18.45
C GLN A 376 0.31 -0.93 17.64
N PHE A 377 1.17 -0.88 16.60
CA PHE A 377 1.30 -1.93 15.60
C PHE A 377 2.60 -2.73 15.71
N GLY A 378 3.55 -2.29 16.54
CA GLY A 378 4.86 -2.92 16.65
C GLY A 378 5.81 -2.53 15.51
N PRO A 379 6.70 -3.43 15.05
CA PRO A 379 7.73 -3.08 14.08
C PRO A 379 7.14 -2.80 12.69
N VAL A 380 7.56 -1.66 12.12
CA VAL A 380 7.13 -1.14 10.81
C VAL A 380 8.37 -0.93 9.95
N VAL A 381 8.28 -1.31 8.68
CA VAL A 381 9.31 -1.03 7.66
C VAL A 381 8.78 0.01 6.69
N MET A 382 9.63 0.93 6.31
CA MET A 382 9.41 1.98 5.33
C MET A 382 10.32 1.76 4.13
N PHE A 383 9.80 1.98 2.93
CA PHE A 383 10.57 2.10 1.70
C PHE A 383 10.14 3.33 0.93
N GLY A 384 11.09 4.03 0.33
CA GLY A 384 10.79 5.20 -0.49
C GLY A 384 11.92 5.65 -1.38
N LEU A 385 11.62 6.66 -2.20
CA LEU A 385 12.64 7.35 -2.99
C LEU A 385 13.57 8.11 -2.04
N GLY A 386 14.88 8.10 -2.31
CA GLY A 386 15.93 8.84 -1.60
C GLY A 386 16.29 10.16 -2.30
N GLY A 387 17.21 10.92 -1.73
CA GLY A 387 17.71 12.19 -2.28
C GLY A 387 17.28 13.42 -1.46
N ILE A 388 17.83 14.58 -1.80
CA ILE A 388 17.69 15.84 -1.04
C ILE A 388 16.22 16.31 -0.94
N ASP A 389 15.37 15.96 -1.93
CA ASP A 389 13.98 16.41 -2.01
C ASP A 389 12.96 15.43 -1.42
N VAL A 390 13.41 14.33 -0.80
CA VAL A 390 12.55 13.25 -0.28
C VAL A 390 11.58 13.73 0.77
N GLU A 391 12.04 14.58 1.68
CA GLU A 391 11.19 15.14 2.74
C GLU A 391 10.04 15.98 2.19
N ALA A 392 10.27 16.66 1.06
CA ALA A 392 9.25 17.47 0.41
C ALA A 392 8.23 16.62 -0.39
N ILE A 393 8.68 15.52 -1.02
CA ILE A 393 7.83 14.67 -1.86
C ILE A 393 7.10 13.60 -1.05
N ALA A 394 7.72 13.13 0.04
CA ALA A 394 7.22 12.09 0.95
C ALA A 394 6.67 10.85 0.23
N ASP A 395 7.39 10.41 -0.85
CA ASP A 395 7.02 9.24 -1.64
C ASP A 395 7.52 7.96 -0.98
N VAL A 396 6.80 7.55 0.06
CA VAL A 396 7.15 6.41 0.90
C VAL A 396 5.96 5.49 1.12
N THR A 397 6.25 4.20 1.32
CA THR A 397 5.30 3.14 1.67
C THR A 397 5.69 2.50 2.99
N PHE A 398 4.71 1.93 3.69
CA PHE A 398 4.91 1.28 4.99
C PHE A 398 4.33 -0.12 4.99
N ARG A 399 4.94 -1.02 5.79
CA ARG A 399 4.43 -2.36 6.08
C ARG A 399 4.79 -2.76 7.52
N LEU A 400 3.90 -3.55 8.13
CA LEU A 400 4.20 -4.19 9.41
C LEU A 400 5.19 -5.35 9.20
N ALA A 401 6.21 -5.44 10.04
CA ALA A 401 7.15 -6.55 10.05
C ALA A 401 6.61 -7.75 10.88
N PRO A 402 7.06 -8.99 10.61
CA PRO A 402 7.82 -9.41 9.43
C PRO A 402 6.95 -9.40 8.18
N LEU A 403 7.53 -9.14 7.02
CA LEU A 403 6.87 -9.17 5.73
C LEU A 403 7.54 -10.19 4.79
N ASP A 404 6.80 -10.65 3.79
CA ASP A 404 7.31 -11.55 2.76
C ASP A 404 7.69 -10.79 1.47
N GLU A 405 8.18 -11.54 0.49
CA GLU A 405 8.59 -11.00 -0.81
C GLU A 405 7.43 -10.34 -1.58
N THR A 406 6.23 -10.87 -1.44
CA THR A 406 5.04 -10.34 -2.12
C THR A 406 4.70 -8.96 -1.59
N GLU A 407 4.70 -8.80 -0.27
CA GLU A 407 4.50 -7.52 0.39
C GLU A 407 5.64 -6.53 0.07
N ALA A 408 6.89 -6.99 0.05
CA ALA A 408 8.02 -6.15 -0.31
C ALA A 408 7.94 -5.66 -1.76
N ARG A 409 7.54 -6.52 -2.73
CA ARG A 409 7.30 -6.11 -4.12
C ARG A 409 6.14 -5.12 -4.23
N ALA A 410 5.08 -5.33 -3.45
CA ALA A 410 3.96 -4.39 -3.40
C ALA A 410 4.41 -3.01 -2.91
N MET A 411 5.28 -2.93 -1.88
CA MET A 411 5.85 -1.65 -1.41
C MET A 411 6.57 -0.90 -2.54
N LEU A 412 7.38 -1.60 -3.34
CA LEU A 412 8.08 -0.98 -4.45
C LEU A 412 7.10 -0.44 -5.51
N SER A 413 6.04 -1.18 -5.82
CA SER A 413 5.06 -0.79 -6.85
C SER A 413 4.13 0.35 -6.42
N GLU A 414 3.99 0.59 -5.13
CA GLU A 414 3.10 1.61 -4.57
C GLU A 414 3.72 3.01 -4.51
N ILE A 415 5.05 3.16 -4.61
CA ILE A 415 5.66 4.49 -4.69
C ILE A 415 5.31 5.15 -6.02
N ARG A 416 5.08 6.47 -6.01
CA ARG A 416 4.79 7.25 -7.23
C ARG A 416 5.92 7.16 -8.23
N ALA A 417 7.13 7.10 -7.73
CA ALA A 417 8.36 7.00 -8.51
C ALA A 417 8.64 5.59 -9.07
N TYR A 418 7.73 4.61 -8.92
CA TYR A 418 7.93 3.22 -9.37
C TYR A 418 8.48 3.09 -10.78
N ARG A 419 8.03 3.97 -11.69
CA ARG A 419 8.52 3.98 -13.09
C ARG A 419 10.02 4.22 -13.23
N LEU A 420 10.67 4.84 -12.24
CA LEU A 420 12.12 5.07 -12.22
C LEU A 420 12.92 3.79 -11.91
N LEU A 421 12.26 2.76 -11.37
CA LEU A 421 12.87 1.44 -11.14
C LEU A 421 13.01 0.65 -12.45
N GLY A 422 12.15 0.90 -13.43
CA GLY A 422 12.20 0.28 -14.75
C GLY A 422 13.21 0.94 -15.69
N ALA A 423 13.31 0.39 -16.90
CA ALA A 423 14.09 1.00 -17.97
C ALA A 423 13.49 2.39 -18.34
N HIS A 424 14.28 3.44 -18.27
CA HIS A 424 13.82 4.79 -18.55
C HIS A 424 14.89 5.64 -19.24
N ARG A 425 14.54 6.27 -20.37
CA ARG A 425 15.41 7.23 -21.12
C ARG A 425 16.84 6.71 -21.33
N GLY A 426 16.99 5.46 -21.77
CA GLY A 426 18.29 4.84 -22.04
C GLY A 426 19.05 4.34 -20.81
N ARG A 427 18.47 4.44 -19.60
CA ARG A 427 19.01 3.81 -18.38
C ARG A 427 18.46 2.39 -18.25
N ALA A 428 19.32 1.46 -17.85
CA ALA A 428 18.92 0.09 -17.54
C ALA A 428 18.00 0.05 -16.30
N PRO A 429 17.15 -0.98 -16.19
CA PRO A 429 16.30 -1.17 -15.00
C PRO A 429 17.15 -1.38 -13.75
N ARG A 430 16.59 -1.04 -12.60
CA ARG A 430 17.22 -1.27 -11.29
C ARG A 430 16.92 -2.68 -10.80
N ASP A 431 17.82 -3.22 -9.99
CA ASP A 431 17.66 -4.53 -9.38
C ASP A 431 16.60 -4.47 -8.26
N THR A 432 15.34 -4.63 -8.65
CA THR A 432 14.21 -4.63 -7.72
C THR A 432 14.22 -5.85 -6.80
N GLU A 433 14.79 -6.98 -7.25
CA GLU A 433 14.89 -8.19 -6.42
C GLU A 433 15.88 -8.00 -5.26
N ALA A 434 16.98 -7.29 -5.49
CA ALA A 434 17.90 -6.93 -4.43
C ALA A 434 17.28 -5.94 -3.42
N ALA A 435 16.41 -5.04 -3.89
CA ALA A 435 15.63 -4.18 -2.99
C ALA A 435 14.64 -4.98 -2.15
N VAL A 436 13.92 -5.94 -2.75
CA VAL A 436 13.01 -6.85 -2.05
C VAL A 436 13.76 -7.65 -0.99
N ASP A 437 14.94 -8.21 -1.33
CA ASP A 437 15.77 -8.96 -0.37
C ASP A 437 16.17 -8.09 0.83
N LEU A 438 16.63 -6.86 0.59
CA LEU A 438 16.99 -5.91 1.65
C LEU A 438 15.78 -5.62 2.57
N ILE A 439 14.62 -5.29 2.00
CA ILE A 439 13.41 -4.97 2.76
C ILE A 439 12.97 -6.14 3.63
N VAL A 440 12.97 -7.37 3.08
CA VAL A 440 12.58 -8.58 3.82
C VAL A 440 13.55 -8.81 4.99
N ARG A 441 14.88 -8.73 4.77
CA ARG A 441 15.88 -8.92 5.84
C ARG A 441 15.79 -7.86 6.93
N VAL A 442 15.57 -6.61 6.57
CA VAL A 442 15.31 -5.52 7.53
C VAL A 442 14.06 -5.81 8.34
N SER A 443 13.00 -6.31 7.71
CA SER A 443 11.78 -6.66 8.42
C SER A 443 11.96 -7.83 9.39
N GLU A 444 12.77 -8.84 9.03
CA GLU A 444 13.10 -9.97 9.90
C GLU A 444 13.94 -9.50 11.09
N LEU A 445 14.92 -8.62 10.87
CA LEU A 445 15.73 -8.01 11.91
C LEU A 445 14.84 -7.30 12.93
N MET A 446 13.95 -6.44 12.47
CA MET A 446 13.03 -5.69 13.34
C MET A 446 12.04 -6.57 14.08
N ALA A 447 11.63 -7.69 13.48
CA ALA A 447 10.73 -8.64 14.12
C ALA A 447 11.42 -9.50 15.19
N ASP A 448 12.72 -9.74 15.02
CA ASP A 448 13.52 -10.59 15.93
C ASP A 448 14.13 -9.82 17.11
N LEU A 449 14.44 -8.55 16.93
CA LEU A 449 15.24 -7.75 17.88
C LEU A 449 14.38 -6.64 18.48
N ASP A 450 13.69 -6.93 19.57
CA ASP A 450 12.88 -5.96 20.31
C ASP A 450 13.68 -4.76 20.84
N ASP A 451 14.97 -4.94 21.02
CA ASP A 451 15.89 -3.89 21.46
C ASP A 451 16.15 -2.81 20.39
N VAL A 452 15.90 -3.09 19.11
CA VAL A 452 16.04 -2.11 18.02
C VAL A 452 14.77 -1.29 17.92
N ALA A 453 14.83 -0.02 18.34
CA ALA A 453 13.72 0.93 18.27
C ALA A 453 13.57 1.54 16.88
N GLU A 454 14.69 1.88 16.24
CA GLU A 454 14.74 2.53 14.93
C GLU A 454 15.95 2.03 14.13
N LEU A 455 15.77 1.88 12.82
CA LEU A 455 16.81 1.59 11.85
C LEU A 455 16.59 2.49 10.64
N ASP A 456 17.64 3.21 10.21
CA ASP A 456 17.61 4.11 9.07
C ASP A 456 18.78 3.77 8.14
N ILE A 457 18.47 3.42 6.91
CA ILE A 457 19.42 3.11 5.85
C ILE A 457 19.19 4.12 4.73
N ASN A 458 19.96 5.21 4.75
CA ASN A 458 19.74 6.36 3.89
C ASN A 458 21.05 7.09 3.55
N PRO A 459 21.45 7.11 2.25
CA PRO A 459 20.78 6.47 1.13
C PRO A 459 21.13 4.99 0.90
N VAL A 460 20.21 4.28 0.28
CA VAL A 460 20.43 3.01 -0.40
C VAL A 460 20.43 3.27 -1.90
N PHE A 461 21.51 2.97 -2.59
CA PHE A 461 21.57 3.06 -4.05
C PHE A 461 21.08 1.74 -4.67
N LEU A 462 19.98 1.81 -5.46
CA LEU A 462 19.57 0.70 -6.31
C LEU A 462 20.37 0.74 -7.60
N LEU A 463 21.19 -0.30 -7.80
CA LEU A 463 22.07 -0.45 -8.96
C LEU A 463 21.36 -1.24 -10.07
N GLU A 464 22.01 -1.41 -11.22
CA GLU A 464 21.56 -2.36 -12.26
C GLU A 464 21.68 -3.81 -11.78
N ARG A 465 22.59 -4.06 -10.85
CA ARG A 465 22.77 -5.34 -10.13
C ARG A 465 23.09 -5.07 -8.67
N GLY A 466 22.22 -5.53 -7.78
CA GLY A 466 22.37 -5.38 -6.34
C GLY A 466 21.99 -3.99 -5.82
N THR A 467 22.24 -3.83 -4.53
CA THR A 467 22.06 -2.57 -3.79
C THR A 467 23.39 -2.17 -3.14
N ALA A 468 23.59 -0.88 -2.92
CA ALA A 468 24.73 -0.39 -2.15
C ALA A 468 24.25 0.54 -1.03
N ILE A 469 24.50 0.15 0.21
CA ILE A 469 24.18 0.95 1.40
C ILE A 469 25.27 1.99 1.57
N ALA A 470 24.91 3.26 1.41
CA ALA A 470 25.85 4.36 1.61
C ALA A 470 25.93 4.80 3.07
N ASP A 471 24.83 4.87 3.80
CA ASP A 471 24.82 5.17 5.23
C ASP A 471 23.79 4.28 5.97
N ALA A 472 24.06 4.01 7.25
CA ALA A 472 23.17 3.26 8.12
C ALA A 472 23.36 3.70 9.57
N ARG A 473 22.24 3.79 10.31
CA ARG A 473 22.22 4.02 11.75
C ARG A 473 21.08 3.22 12.39
N ALA A 474 21.24 2.88 13.65
CA ALA A 474 20.15 2.29 14.42
C ALA A 474 20.09 2.91 15.82
N VAL A 475 18.92 2.89 16.42
CA VAL A 475 18.68 3.31 17.80
C VAL A 475 18.24 2.09 18.59
N LEU A 476 18.95 1.77 19.65
CA LEU A 476 18.54 0.76 20.62
C LEU A 476 17.63 1.41 21.67
N SER A 477 16.53 0.73 22.01
CA SER A 477 15.65 1.13 23.10
C SER A 477 16.38 1.01 24.45
N ALA A 478 16.00 1.83 25.41
CA ALA A 478 16.37 1.61 26.80
C ALA A 478 15.75 0.29 27.30
N ARG A 479 16.57 -0.61 27.80
CA ARG A 479 16.11 -1.85 28.46
C ARG A 479 15.58 -1.58 29.83
#